data_df959c63eb9adf8615cef43e0af687cc
#
_entry.id   df959c63eb9adf8615cef43e0af687cc
#
_cell.length_a   1.000
_cell.length_b   1.000
_cell.length_c   1.000
_cell.angle_alpha   90.00
_cell.angle_beta   90.00
_cell.angle_gamma   90.00
#
_symmetry.space_group_name_H-M   'P 1'
#
loop_
_entity.id
_entity.type
_entity.pdbx_description
1 polymer ?
#
loop_
_entity_poly.entity_id
_entity_poly.type
_entity_poly.pdbx_seq_one_letter_code
_entity_poly.pdbx_strand_id
1 'polypeptide(L)'
;MCNLIDIRDVRELQKEGRVKNSKHIPRGMLEFWLDPNSPYSKEIDPKKEIVLFCAGGLRSALAAKSLKEMGFENVSHIDGGFALMKANGFKID
;
A
#
# COMPACT_ATOMS: atom_id res chain seq x y z
N MET A 1 9.30 5.48 -11.10
CA MET A 1 9.08 5.24 -9.65
C MET A 1 7.61 4.97 -9.39
N CYS A 2 7.30 4.18 -8.39
CA CYS A 2 5.92 3.83 -8.04
C CYS A 2 5.51 4.50 -6.73
N ASN A 3 4.21 4.49 -6.46
CA ASN A 3 3.67 4.80 -5.15
C ASN A 3 3.65 3.50 -4.33
N LEU A 4 4.62 3.32 -3.46
CA LEU A 4 4.69 2.14 -2.60
C LEU A 4 3.90 2.40 -1.32
N ILE A 5 2.84 1.64 -1.12
CA ILE A 5 1.88 1.89 -0.04
C ILE A 5 1.76 0.69 0.89
N ASP A 6 2.06 0.93 2.16
CA ASP A 6 1.87 -0.03 3.24
C ASP A 6 0.46 0.11 3.78
N ILE A 7 -0.34 -0.95 3.67
CA ILE A 7 -1.73 -0.93 4.12
C ILE A 7 -1.94 -1.65 5.45
N ARG A 8 -0.85 -1.97 6.16
CA ARG A 8 -0.94 -2.62 7.46
C ARG A 8 -1.53 -1.68 8.51
N ASP A 9 -1.94 -2.25 9.62
CA ASP A 9 -2.36 -1.48 10.80
C ASP A 9 -1.14 -0.74 11.38
N VAL A 10 -1.36 0.44 11.95
CA VAL A 10 -0.28 1.25 12.54
C VAL A 10 0.49 0.49 13.62
N ARG A 11 -0.16 -0.40 14.35
CA ARG A 11 0.50 -1.21 15.39
C ARG A 11 1.52 -2.19 14.81
N GLU A 12 1.28 -2.67 13.60
CA GLU A 12 2.24 -3.54 12.91
C GLU A 12 3.51 -2.74 12.56
N LEU A 13 3.34 -1.49 12.12
CA LEU A 13 4.49 -0.62 11.83
C LEU A 13 5.28 -0.30 13.10
N GLN A 14 4.59 -0.03 14.19
CA GLN A 14 5.23 0.26 15.48
C GLN A 14 6.03 -0.93 16.00
N LYS A 15 5.52 -2.15 15.79
CA LYS A 15 6.15 -3.37 16.27
C LYS A 15 7.29 -3.86 15.39
N GLU A 16 7.09 -3.80 14.07
CA GLU A 16 7.99 -4.45 13.11
C GLU A 16 8.79 -3.48 12.25
N GLY A 17 8.49 -2.18 12.36
CA GLY A 17 9.12 -1.17 11.53
C GLY A 17 8.39 -0.97 10.20
N ARG A 18 8.91 -0.09 9.39
CA ARG A 18 8.31 0.25 8.10
C ARG A 18 9.35 0.21 6.99
N VAL A 19 8.91 -0.08 5.79
CA VAL A 19 9.78 -0.08 4.61
C VAL A 19 10.14 1.37 4.27
N LYS A 20 11.42 1.64 4.10
CA LYS A 20 11.90 2.98 3.75
C LYS A 20 11.23 3.46 2.46
N ASN A 21 10.82 4.72 2.44
CA ASN A 21 10.16 5.39 1.32
C ASN A 21 8.75 4.87 1.01
N SER A 22 8.18 4.03 1.85
CA SER A 22 6.79 3.66 1.70
C SER A 22 5.88 4.70 2.35
N LYS A 23 4.66 4.82 1.84
CA LYS A 23 3.61 5.62 2.45
C LYS A 23 2.71 4.69 3.23
N HIS A 24 2.23 5.15 4.38
CA HIS A 24 1.29 4.37 5.18
C HIS A 24 -0.13 4.84 4.97
N ILE A 25 -0.95 3.99 4.39
CA ILE A 25 -2.40 4.21 4.27
C ILE A 25 -3.06 2.93 4.77
N PRO A 26 -3.58 2.92 6.01
CA PRO A 26 -4.22 1.70 6.55
C PRO A 26 -5.34 1.20 5.64
N ARG A 27 -5.52 -0.12 5.58
CA ARG A 27 -6.50 -0.73 4.68
C ARG A 27 -7.88 -0.08 4.75
N GLY A 28 -8.34 0.26 5.95
CA GLY A 28 -9.66 0.87 6.17
C GLY A 28 -9.81 2.28 5.61
N MET A 29 -8.72 2.95 5.30
CA MET A 29 -8.73 4.32 4.76
C MET A 29 -8.33 4.38 3.29
N LEU A 30 -7.95 3.25 2.71
CA LEU A 30 -7.33 3.24 1.38
C LEU A 30 -8.22 3.85 0.30
N GLU A 31 -9.43 3.34 0.14
CA GLU A 31 -10.36 3.85 -0.87
C GLU A 31 -10.71 5.33 -0.62
N PHE A 32 -10.88 5.66 0.65
CA PHE A 32 -11.25 7.01 1.05
C PHE A 32 -10.16 8.03 0.69
N TRP A 33 -8.90 7.68 0.95
CA TRP A 33 -7.77 8.58 0.71
C TRP A 33 -7.32 8.60 -0.75
N LEU A 34 -7.60 7.55 -1.52
CA LEU A 34 -7.19 7.48 -2.93
C LEU A 34 -8.28 7.91 -3.90
N ASP A 35 -9.54 8.00 -3.47
CA ASP A 35 -10.62 8.47 -4.32
C ASP A 35 -10.36 9.95 -4.69
N PRO A 36 -10.18 10.27 -5.99
CA PRO A 36 -9.91 11.65 -6.39
C PRO A 36 -11.03 12.64 -6.04
N ASN A 37 -12.22 12.13 -5.81
CA ASN A 37 -13.37 12.97 -5.43
C ASN A 37 -13.51 13.14 -3.91
N SER A 38 -12.67 12.48 -3.13
CA SER A 38 -12.69 12.59 -1.68
C SER A 38 -12.01 13.88 -1.23
N PRO A 39 -12.60 14.64 -0.28
CA PRO A 39 -11.92 15.82 0.27
C PRO A 39 -10.68 15.46 1.10
N TYR A 40 -10.50 14.17 1.38
CA TYR A 40 -9.38 13.69 2.18
C TYR A 40 -8.33 12.98 1.31
N SER A 41 -8.41 13.11 -0.01
CA SER A 41 -7.46 12.41 -0.88
C SER A 41 -6.04 12.83 -0.57
N LYS A 42 -5.14 11.85 -0.56
CA LYS A 42 -3.72 12.07 -0.32
C LYS A 42 -3.01 12.42 -1.61
N GLU A 43 -1.85 13.05 -1.47
CA GLU A 43 -0.99 13.35 -2.62
C GLU A 43 -0.38 12.08 -3.16
N ILE A 44 -1.11 11.41 -4.01
CA ILE A 44 -0.65 10.24 -4.76
C ILE A 44 -0.70 10.62 -6.22
N ASP A 45 0.40 10.43 -6.93
CA ASP A 45 0.43 10.68 -8.36
C ASP A 45 -0.32 9.55 -9.07
N PRO A 46 -1.53 9.82 -9.63
CA PRO A 46 -2.32 8.76 -10.26
C PRO A 46 -1.71 8.23 -11.55
N LYS A 47 -0.69 8.89 -12.08
CA LYS A 47 0.00 8.46 -13.29
C LYS A 47 1.06 7.40 -12.99
N LYS A 48 1.48 7.28 -11.74
CA LYS A 48 2.48 6.29 -11.34
C LYS A 48 1.80 5.04 -10.86
N GLU A 49 2.46 3.91 -11.07
CA GLU A 49 1.98 2.64 -10.55
C GLU A 49 1.76 2.70 -9.04
N ILE A 50 0.65 2.15 -8.59
CA ILE A 50 0.36 1.97 -7.17
C ILE A 50 0.74 0.54 -6.82
N VAL A 51 1.67 0.38 -5.88
CA VAL A 51 2.10 -0.93 -5.39
C VAL A 51 1.73 -1.05 -3.92
N LEU A 52 0.83 -1.96 -3.62
CA LEU A 52 0.32 -2.17 -2.27
C LEU A 52 1.01 -3.35 -1.61
N PHE A 53 1.23 -3.27 -0.31
CA PHE A 53 1.68 -4.45 0.44
C PHE A 53 1.09 -4.46 1.85
N CYS A 54 1.00 -5.65 2.40
CA CYS A 54 0.61 -5.87 3.79
C CYS A 54 1.61 -6.82 4.43
N ALA A 55 1.25 -7.53 5.48
CA ALA A 55 2.21 -8.44 6.13
C ALA A 55 2.56 -9.64 5.25
N GLY A 56 1.57 -10.32 4.69
CA GLY A 56 1.78 -11.55 3.92
C GLY A 56 1.18 -11.59 2.52
N GLY A 57 0.38 -10.60 2.15
CA GLY A 57 -0.18 -10.50 0.79
C GLY A 57 -1.69 -10.64 0.67
N LEU A 58 -2.39 -11.13 1.68
CA LEU A 58 -3.85 -11.35 1.57
C LEU A 58 -4.63 -10.04 1.52
N ARG A 59 -4.36 -9.14 2.45
CA ARG A 59 -5.05 -7.84 2.49
C ARG A 59 -4.74 -7.02 1.25
N SER A 60 -3.49 -7.05 0.79
CA SER A 60 -3.08 -6.26 -0.37
C SER A 60 -3.66 -6.80 -1.68
N ALA A 61 -3.86 -8.10 -1.80
CA ALA A 61 -4.53 -8.69 -2.96
C ALA A 61 -5.96 -8.18 -3.08
N LEU A 62 -6.71 -8.19 -1.97
CA LEU A 62 -8.08 -7.70 -1.94
C LEU A 62 -8.14 -6.19 -2.16
N ALA A 63 -7.20 -5.45 -1.59
CA ALA A 63 -7.11 -4.00 -1.77
C ALA A 63 -6.84 -3.63 -3.23
N ALA A 64 -5.94 -4.34 -3.89
CA ALA A 64 -5.65 -4.11 -5.31
C ALA A 64 -6.89 -4.33 -6.17
N LYS A 65 -7.65 -5.38 -5.87
CA LYS A 65 -8.91 -5.66 -6.56
C LYS A 65 -9.89 -4.51 -6.38
N SER A 66 -10.03 -4.01 -5.15
CA SER A 66 -10.92 -2.90 -4.83
C SER A 66 -10.56 -1.64 -5.62
N LEU A 67 -9.27 -1.29 -5.68
CA LEU A 67 -8.82 -0.12 -6.42
C LEU A 67 -9.08 -0.27 -7.92
N LYS A 68 -8.89 -1.46 -8.48
CA LYS A 68 -9.18 -1.70 -9.90
C LYS A 68 -10.67 -1.52 -10.19
N GLU A 69 -11.53 -1.95 -9.29
CA GLU A 69 -12.98 -1.75 -9.41
C GLU A 69 -13.36 -0.27 -9.34
N MET A 70 -12.55 0.55 -8.66
CA MET A 70 -12.73 2.00 -8.61
C MET A 70 -12.21 2.72 -9.86
N GLY A 71 -11.57 2.01 -10.78
CA GLY A 71 -11.04 2.59 -12.01
C GLY A 71 -9.55 2.81 -12.06
N PHE A 72 -8.80 2.44 -11.03
CA PHE A 72 -7.34 2.50 -11.06
C PHE A 72 -6.82 1.36 -11.93
N GLU A 73 -6.10 1.69 -12.99
CA GLU A 73 -5.63 0.68 -13.94
C GLU A 73 -4.26 0.12 -13.59
N ASN A 74 -3.40 0.95 -13.05
CA ASN A 74 -2.00 0.59 -12.80
C ASN A 74 -1.75 0.31 -11.33
N VAL A 75 -2.33 -0.79 -10.85
CA VAL A 75 -2.26 -1.22 -9.45
C VAL A 75 -1.77 -2.65 -9.39
N SER A 76 -0.82 -2.89 -8.50
CA SER A 76 -0.33 -4.22 -8.19
C SER A 76 -0.12 -4.37 -6.68
N HIS A 77 0.19 -5.57 -6.23
CA HIS A 77 0.54 -5.80 -4.84
C HIS A 77 1.73 -6.74 -4.76
N ILE A 78 2.42 -6.71 -3.62
CA ILE A 78 3.56 -7.59 -3.39
C ILE A 78 3.09 -8.86 -2.70
N ASP A 79 3.13 -9.97 -3.43
CA ASP A 79 2.84 -11.29 -2.87
C ASP A 79 3.95 -11.63 -1.86
N GLY A 80 3.55 -12.11 -0.68
CA GLY A 80 4.50 -12.32 0.42
C GLY A 80 4.72 -11.10 1.29
N GLY A 81 4.36 -9.90 0.83
CA GLY A 81 4.29 -8.67 1.60
C GLY A 81 5.56 -8.28 2.35
N PHE A 82 5.37 -7.66 3.51
CA PHE A 82 6.47 -7.13 4.34
C PHE A 82 7.50 -8.20 4.70
N ALA A 83 7.05 -9.41 5.02
CA ALA A 83 7.97 -10.50 5.38
C ALA A 83 8.94 -10.83 4.24
N LEU A 84 8.41 -10.92 3.02
CA LEU A 84 9.24 -11.19 1.83
C LEU A 84 10.15 -10.02 1.50
N MET A 85 9.65 -8.80 1.60
CA MET A 85 10.44 -7.59 1.35
C MET A 85 11.62 -7.51 2.32
N LYS A 86 11.38 -7.74 3.60
CA LYS A 86 12.43 -7.74 4.63
C LYS A 86 13.47 -8.82 4.34
N ALA A 87 13.01 -10.03 3.98
CA ALA A 87 13.91 -11.16 3.65
C ALA A 87 14.77 -10.86 2.42
N ASN A 88 14.30 -10.02 1.51
CA ASN A 88 15.02 -9.67 0.28
C ASN A 88 15.82 -8.36 0.39
N GLY A 89 16.06 -7.87 1.60
CA GLY A 89 16.98 -6.77 1.81
C GLY A 89 16.39 -5.37 1.69
N PHE A 90 15.08 -5.21 1.66
CA PHE A 90 14.46 -3.90 1.71
C PHE A 90 14.82 -3.23 3.03
N LYS A 91 15.15 -1.94 2.96
CA LYS A 91 15.52 -1.20 4.17
C LYS A 91 14.30 -0.96 5.05
N ILE A 92 14.44 -1.32 6.32
CA ILE A 92 13.39 -1.17 7.33
C ILE A 92 13.85 -0.09 8.31
N ASP A 93 12.99 0.88 8.51
CA ASP A 93 13.24 1.97 9.48
C ASP A 93 12.76 1.61 10.88
#